data_bf009642ee8167155ee8274904ea3374
#
_entry.id   bf009642ee8167155ee8274904ea3374
#
_cell.length_a   1.000
_cell.length_b   1.000
_cell.length_c   1.000
_cell.angle_alpha   90.00
_cell.angle_beta   90.00
_cell.angle_gamma   90.00
#
_symmetry.space_group_name_H-M   'P 1'
#
loop_
_entity.id
_entity.type
_entity.pdbx_description
1 polymer ?
#
loop_
_entity_poly.entity_id
_entity_poly.type
_entity_poly.pdbx_seq_one_letter_code
_entity_poly.pdbx_strand_id
1 'polypeptide(L)'
;RSVLALRQNLSARILELEKDNVYNKYKDKVGQIILGEVYQVWKKEMLVLDDEGNELILPKQEQIPTDFFKKGDSIKAVVIRVEMRNSNPYIILSRTSPVFLERLFENEVPEIFDGLITIKNVVRVPGERAKVAVESYDDRIDPVGACVGMKGSRIHGIVRELRNENIDVINYTNNLQLYITRALNPAKIKNIEIDEAHKKANVYLDPEEVSLAIGKGGLNIKLASQL
;
A
#
# COMPACT_ATOMS: atom_id res chain seq x y z
N ARG A 1 -31.09 6.01 45.19
CA ARG A 1 -30.94 6.83 43.97
C ARG A 1 -29.47 7.21 43.74
N SER A 2 -28.71 7.61 44.77
CA SER A 2 -27.29 8.03 44.68
C SER A 2 -26.33 6.91 44.23
N VAL A 3 -26.51 5.68 44.70
CA VAL A 3 -25.66 4.52 44.33
C VAL A 3 -25.84 4.15 42.87
N LEU A 4 -27.07 4.19 42.37
CA LEU A 4 -27.36 3.91 40.96
C LEU A 4 -26.75 4.98 40.04
N ALA A 5 -26.85 6.25 40.40
CA ALA A 5 -26.24 7.35 39.68
C ALA A 5 -24.70 7.24 39.68
N LEU A 6 -24.09 6.87 40.81
CA LEU A 6 -22.66 6.65 40.92
C LEU A 6 -22.19 5.50 40.00
N ARG A 7 -22.93 4.39 40.00
CA ARG A 7 -22.65 3.23 39.15
C ARG A 7 -22.75 3.59 37.68
N GLN A 8 -23.77 4.35 37.27
CA GLN A 8 -23.95 4.82 35.89
C GLN A 8 -22.83 5.77 35.46
N ASN A 9 -22.45 6.71 36.31
CA ASN A 9 -21.35 7.64 36.03
C ASN A 9 -20.01 6.91 35.93
N LEU A 10 -19.75 5.92 36.81
CA LEU A 10 -18.53 5.12 36.74
C LEU A 10 -18.47 4.30 35.42
N SER A 11 -19.57 3.64 35.08
CA SER A 11 -19.65 2.87 33.82
C SER A 11 -19.45 3.75 32.59
N ALA A 12 -20.03 4.94 32.57
CA ALA A 12 -19.83 5.91 31.49
C ALA A 12 -18.38 6.38 31.39
N ARG A 13 -17.73 6.61 32.53
CA ARG A 13 -16.32 7.04 32.58
C ARG A 13 -15.37 5.93 32.12
N ILE A 14 -15.63 4.68 32.49
CA ILE A 14 -14.86 3.52 32.05
C ILE A 14 -14.97 3.38 30.53
N LEU A 15 -16.17 3.47 29.95
CA LEU A 15 -16.38 3.42 28.49
C LEU A 15 -15.65 4.55 27.76
N GLU A 16 -15.64 5.75 28.31
CA GLU A 16 -14.91 6.89 27.75
C GLU A 16 -13.40 6.62 27.72
N LEU A 17 -12.85 6.11 28.83
CA LEU A 17 -11.44 5.74 28.92
C LEU A 17 -11.06 4.60 27.97
N GLU A 18 -11.91 3.61 27.82
CA GLU A 18 -11.70 2.52 26.86
C GLU A 18 -11.63 3.04 25.41
N LYS A 19 -12.53 3.98 25.06
CA LYS A 19 -12.53 4.62 23.73
C LYS A 19 -11.28 5.45 23.50
N ASP A 20 -10.85 6.22 24.49
CA ASP A 20 -9.61 7.00 24.42
C ASP A 20 -8.38 6.10 24.28
N ASN A 21 -8.35 4.97 24.97
CA ASN A 21 -7.27 3.99 24.85
C ASN A 21 -7.19 3.38 23.44
N VAL A 22 -8.34 3.02 22.86
CA VAL A 22 -8.39 2.51 21.47
C VAL A 22 -7.92 3.57 20.49
N TYR A 23 -8.38 4.80 20.63
CA TYR A 23 -7.95 5.93 19.79
C TYR A 23 -6.43 6.13 19.86
N ASN A 24 -5.87 6.19 21.06
CA ASN A 24 -4.43 6.38 21.25
C ASN A 24 -3.61 5.21 20.73
N LYS A 25 -4.09 3.97 20.93
CA LYS A 25 -3.46 2.76 20.41
C LYS A 25 -3.32 2.82 18.88
N TYR A 26 -4.39 3.15 18.18
CA TYR A 26 -4.40 3.17 16.71
C TYR A 26 -3.81 4.44 16.10
N LYS A 27 -3.83 5.56 16.80
CA LYS A 27 -3.15 6.79 16.39
C LYS A 27 -1.65 6.56 16.13
N ASP A 28 -1.01 5.76 16.96
CA ASP A 28 0.40 5.39 16.82
C ASP A 28 0.63 4.30 15.77
N LYS A 29 -0.43 3.65 15.29
CA LYS A 29 -0.39 2.59 14.27
C LYS A 29 -0.70 3.07 12.86
N VAL A 30 -0.93 4.36 12.65
CA VAL A 30 -1.16 4.92 11.30
C VAL A 30 0.05 4.60 10.41
N GLY A 31 -0.22 4.07 9.22
CA GLY A 31 0.81 3.61 8.29
C GLY A 31 1.34 2.20 8.57
N GLN A 32 0.83 1.49 9.56
CA GLN A 32 1.19 0.09 9.85
C GLN A 32 0.11 -0.88 9.35
N ILE A 33 0.55 -2.07 8.94
CA ILE A 33 -0.36 -3.17 8.61
C ILE A 33 -0.93 -3.75 9.91
N ILE A 34 -2.23 -3.99 9.89
CA ILE A 34 -2.93 -4.77 10.90
C ILE A 34 -3.52 -6.03 10.27
N LEU A 35 -3.63 -7.06 11.09
CA LEU A 35 -4.36 -8.28 10.78
C LEU A 35 -5.67 -8.27 11.55
N GLY A 36 -6.76 -8.54 10.86
CA GLY A 36 -8.07 -8.60 11.48
C GLY A 36 -8.93 -9.72 10.90
N GLU A 37 -10.13 -9.85 11.43
CA GLU A 37 -11.15 -10.76 10.95
C GLU A 37 -12.36 -9.97 10.45
N VAL A 38 -12.87 -10.33 9.29
CA VAL A 38 -14.07 -9.73 8.72
C VAL A 38 -15.27 -10.14 9.56
N TYR A 39 -15.90 -9.18 10.22
CA TYR A 39 -17.08 -9.41 11.05
C TYR A 39 -18.36 -9.24 10.25
N GLN A 40 -18.44 -8.19 9.43
CA GLN A 40 -19.62 -7.92 8.60
C GLN A 40 -19.22 -7.18 7.32
N VAL A 41 -19.91 -7.55 6.21
CA VAL A 41 -19.72 -6.91 4.91
C VAL A 41 -20.99 -6.15 4.57
N TRP A 42 -20.88 -4.83 4.41
CA TRP A 42 -21.96 -3.96 3.96
C TRP A 42 -21.71 -3.44 2.54
N LYS A 43 -22.68 -2.82 1.96
CA LYS A 43 -22.60 -2.29 0.59
C LYS A 43 -21.49 -1.22 0.43
N LYS A 44 -21.32 -0.37 1.43
CA LYS A 44 -20.39 0.77 1.37
C LYS A 44 -19.09 0.58 2.12
N GLU A 45 -19.03 -0.38 3.03
CA GLU A 45 -17.89 -0.60 3.90
C GLU A 45 -17.90 -2.01 4.49
N MET A 46 -16.79 -2.39 5.08
CA MET A 46 -16.61 -3.66 5.76
C MET A 46 -16.19 -3.39 7.19
N LEU A 47 -16.81 -4.09 8.14
CA LEU A 47 -16.41 -4.06 9.53
C LEU A 47 -15.42 -5.19 9.79
N VAL A 48 -14.26 -4.81 10.32
CA VAL A 48 -13.17 -5.71 10.67
C VAL A 48 -12.92 -5.61 12.17
N LEU A 49 -12.71 -6.74 12.82
CA LEU A 49 -12.34 -6.80 14.23
C LEU A 49 -10.85 -7.15 14.34
N ASP A 50 -10.14 -6.47 15.24
CA ASP A 50 -8.79 -6.88 15.63
C ASP A 50 -8.82 -8.03 16.66
N ASP A 51 -7.67 -8.44 17.14
CA ASP A 51 -7.51 -9.50 18.13
C ASP A 51 -8.12 -9.17 19.51
N GLU A 52 -8.32 -7.90 19.81
CA GLU A 52 -8.94 -7.42 21.05
C GLU A 52 -10.45 -7.13 20.88
N GLY A 53 -11.00 -7.34 19.69
CA GLY A 53 -12.40 -7.07 19.37
C GLY A 53 -12.71 -5.61 19.06
N ASN A 54 -11.70 -4.78 18.83
CA ASN A 54 -11.91 -3.39 18.41
C ASN A 54 -12.44 -3.33 16.97
N GLU A 55 -13.36 -2.41 16.73
CA GLU A 55 -14.01 -2.22 15.44
C GLU A 55 -13.17 -1.32 14.51
N LEU A 56 -12.85 -1.85 13.35
CA LEU A 56 -12.11 -1.18 12.30
C LEU A 56 -12.95 -1.13 11.04
N ILE A 57 -12.84 -0.06 10.28
CA ILE A 57 -13.65 0.15 9.07
C ILE A 57 -12.78 0.12 7.82
N LEU A 58 -13.16 -0.71 6.86
CA LEU A 58 -12.58 -0.73 5.53
C LEU A 58 -13.62 -0.24 4.51
N PRO A 59 -13.58 1.05 4.13
CA PRO A 59 -14.51 1.60 3.15
C PRO A 59 -14.41 0.90 1.80
N LYS A 60 -15.49 0.86 1.04
CA LYS A 60 -15.50 0.25 -0.30
C LYS A 60 -14.47 0.87 -1.24
N GLN A 61 -14.23 2.16 -1.12
CA GLN A 61 -13.25 2.89 -1.91
C GLN A 61 -11.80 2.48 -1.61
N GLU A 62 -11.56 1.97 -0.41
CA GLU A 62 -10.26 1.51 0.07
C GLU A 62 -10.06 -0.01 -0.07
N GLN A 63 -11.00 -0.69 -0.71
CA GLN A 63 -10.89 -2.09 -1.09
C GLN A 63 -10.37 -2.22 -2.52
N ILE A 64 -9.53 -3.23 -2.76
CA ILE A 64 -9.12 -3.57 -4.13
C ILE A 64 -10.38 -3.99 -4.91
N PRO A 65 -10.60 -3.55 -6.15
CA PRO A 65 -11.82 -3.84 -6.89
C PRO A 65 -12.17 -5.32 -7.00
N THR A 66 -11.15 -6.18 -6.99
CA THR A 66 -11.29 -7.64 -7.04
C THR A 66 -11.33 -8.32 -5.67
N ASP A 67 -11.26 -7.54 -4.58
CA ASP A 67 -11.37 -8.08 -3.24
C ASP A 67 -12.78 -8.66 -3.02
N PHE A 68 -12.79 -9.89 -2.54
CA PHE A 68 -14.01 -10.58 -2.14
C PHE A 68 -13.78 -11.28 -0.80
N PHE A 69 -14.31 -10.68 0.25
CA PHE A 69 -14.24 -11.22 1.61
C PHE A 69 -15.62 -11.60 2.13
N LYS A 70 -15.64 -12.64 2.95
CA LYS A 70 -16.82 -13.10 3.67
C LYS A 70 -16.60 -12.93 5.18
N LYS A 71 -17.67 -12.94 5.94
CA LYS A 71 -17.61 -12.99 7.40
C LYS A 71 -16.75 -14.18 7.85
N GLY A 72 -15.82 -13.90 8.76
CA GLY A 72 -14.86 -14.86 9.28
C GLY A 72 -13.53 -14.96 8.53
N ASP A 73 -13.39 -14.29 7.39
CA ASP A 73 -12.13 -14.27 6.65
C ASP A 73 -11.08 -13.41 7.38
N SER A 74 -9.83 -13.85 7.34
CA SER A 74 -8.71 -13.03 7.78
C SER A 74 -8.38 -11.99 6.72
N ILE A 75 -8.08 -10.77 7.16
CA ILE A 75 -7.77 -9.64 6.28
C ILE A 75 -6.56 -8.87 6.78
N LYS A 76 -5.70 -8.48 5.85
CA LYS A 76 -4.59 -7.53 6.09
C LYS A 76 -4.93 -6.20 5.46
N ALA A 77 -4.70 -5.13 6.18
CA ALA A 77 -4.85 -3.77 5.68
C ALA A 77 -3.95 -2.81 6.45
N VAL A 78 -3.69 -1.65 5.88
CA VAL A 78 -2.95 -0.59 6.56
C VAL A 78 -3.91 0.40 7.20
N VAL A 79 -3.57 0.89 8.38
CA VAL A 79 -4.31 1.97 9.03
C VAL A 79 -3.93 3.28 8.35
N ILE A 80 -4.88 3.94 7.71
CA ILE A 80 -4.62 5.20 7.00
C ILE A 80 -5.04 6.43 7.79
N ARG A 81 -6.05 6.28 8.66
CA ARG A 81 -6.60 7.40 9.39
C ARG A 81 -7.27 6.94 10.68
N VAL A 82 -7.12 7.74 11.72
CA VAL A 82 -7.80 7.55 13.00
C VAL A 82 -8.45 8.86 13.40
N GLU A 83 -9.76 8.84 13.62
CA GLU A 83 -10.57 10.00 13.96
C GLU A 83 -11.45 9.71 15.17
N MET A 84 -11.84 10.76 15.90
CA MET A 84 -12.93 10.70 16.87
C MET A 84 -14.20 11.27 16.25
N ARG A 85 -15.24 10.47 16.16
CA ARG A 85 -16.56 10.87 15.68
C ARG A 85 -17.62 10.59 16.74
N ASN A 86 -18.31 11.62 17.20
CA ASN A 86 -19.32 11.49 18.25
C ASN A 86 -18.82 10.71 19.47
N SER A 87 -17.62 11.05 19.94
CA SER A 87 -16.94 10.38 21.07
C SER A 87 -16.65 8.88 20.85
N ASN A 88 -16.64 8.41 19.62
CA ASN A 88 -16.23 7.05 19.24
C ASN A 88 -14.98 7.09 18.37
N PRO A 89 -13.99 6.22 18.60
CA PRO A 89 -12.84 6.09 17.74
C PRO A 89 -13.29 5.50 16.39
N TYR A 90 -12.86 6.14 15.31
CA TYR A 90 -13.15 5.72 13.94
C TYR A 90 -11.84 5.44 13.23
N ILE A 91 -11.53 4.16 13.05
CA ILE A 91 -10.26 3.69 12.53
C ILE A 91 -10.49 3.20 11.12
N ILE A 92 -9.83 3.85 10.16
CA ILE A 92 -10.02 3.59 8.74
C ILE A 92 -8.83 2.83 8.19
N LEU A 93 -9.13 1.71 7.54
CA LEU A 93 -8.19 0.82 6.88
C LEU A 93 -8.17 1.05 5.38
N SER A 94 -7.07 0.67 4.75
CA SER A 94 -6.93 0.67 3.29
C SER A 94 -6.15 -0.55 2.80
N ARG A 95 -6.58 -1.06 1.64
CA ARG A 95 -5.85 -2.04 0.84
C ARG A 95 -5.41 -1.46 -0.51
N THR A 96 -5.84 -0.24 -0.82
CA THR A 96 -5.52 0.46 -2.08
C THR A 96 -4.39 1.47 -1.92
N SER A 97 -4.04 1.84 -0.70
CA SER A 97 -2.98 2.82 -0.43
C SER A 97 -1.61 2.32 -0.90
N PRO A 98 -0.78 3.19 -1.50
CA PRO A 98 0.63 2.88 -1.76
C PRO A 98 1.40 2.43 -0.52
N VAL A 99 1.05 2.95 0.66
CA VAL A 99 1.66 2.57 1.94
C VAL A 99 1.41 1.10 2.26
N PHE A 100 0.28 0.54 1.88
CA PHE A 100 0.00 -0.89 2.05
C PHE A 100 1.01 -1.76 1.29
N LEU A 101 1.29 -1.44 0.03
CA LEU A 101 2.30 -2.13 -0.76
C LEU A 101 3.70 -1.96 -0.18
N GLU A 102 4.04 -0.75 0.24
CA GLU A 102 5.33 -0.45 0.88
C GLU A 102 5.56 -1.29 2.14
N ARG A 103 4.55 -1.41 3.00
CA ARG A 103 4.62 -2.25 4.20
C ARG A 103 4.65 -3.74 3.91
N LEU A 104 3.99 -4.19 2.86
CA LEU A 104 4.09 -5.59 2.42
C LEU A 104 5.53 -5.93 1.98
N PHE A 105 6.19 -5.04 1.25
CA PHE A 105 7.60 -5.21 0.90
C PHE A 105 8.49 -5.22 2.13
N GLU A 106 8.27 -4.33 3.07
CA GLU A 106 9.03 -4.27 4.33
C GLU A 106 8.92 -5.59 5.13
N ASN A 107 7.76 -6.21 5.14
CA ASN A 107 7.54 -7.49 5.81
C ASN A 107 8.17 -8.68 5.08
N GLU A 108 8.21 -8.66 3.74
CA GLU A 108 8.72 -9.78 2.94
C GLU A 108 10.22 -9.68 2.61
N VAL A 109 10.79 -8.49 2.68
CA VAL A 109 12.19 -8.21 2.30
C VAL A 109 12.97 -7.75 3.53
N PRO A 110 13.75 -8.63 4.16
CA PRO A 110 14.52 -8.31 5.37
C PRO A 110 15.46 -7.13 5.17
N GLU A 111 16.05 -6.98 3.98
CA GLU A 111 16.97 -5.89 3.66
C GLU A 111 16.30 -4.51 3.69
N ILE A 112 15.00 -4.44 3.42
CA ILE A 112 14.20 -3.21 3.59
C ILE A 112 13.95 -2.95 5.07
N PHE A 113 13.56 -3.96 5.82
CA PHE A 113 13.35 -3.87 7.26
C PHE A 113 14.60 -3.41 8.00
N ASP A 114 15.76 -3.94 7.61
CA ASP A 114 17.06 -3.61 8.19
C ASP A 114 17.62 -2.25 7.71
N GLY A 115 16.95 -1.56 6.81
CA GLY A 115 17.34 -0.26 6.29
C GLY A 115 18.47 -0.28 5.24
N LEU A 116 18.82 -1.46 4.72
CA LEU A 116 19.84 -1.61 3.65
C LEU A 116 19.28 -1.23 2.28
N ILE A 117 17.99 -1.44 2.08
CA ILE A 117 17.24 -1.04 0.87
C ILE A 117 16.15 -0.06 1.29
N THR A 118 16.01 1.02 0.54
CA THR A 118 14.97 2.03 0.74
C THR A 118 14.00 2.03 -0.44
N ILE A 119 12.71 2.07 -0.15
CA ILE A 119 11.67 2.33 -1.15
C ILE A 119 11.61 3.85 -1.35
N LYS A 120 11.91 4.29 -2.57
CA LYS A 120 11.93 5.72 -2.92
C LYS A 120 10.58 6.24 -3.33
N ASN A 121 9.84 5.44 -4.10
CA ASN A 121 8.51 5.81 -4.57
C ASN A 121 7.68 4.57 -4.89
N VAL A 122 6.38 4.70 -4.71
CA VAL A 122 5.39 3.67 -5.02
C VAL A 122 4.22 4.32 -5.73
N VAL A 123 3.88 3.78 -6.89
CA VAL A 123 2.67 4.16 -7.63
C VAL A 123 1.89 2.91 -7.99
N ARG A 124 0.58 2.96 -7.89
CA ARG A 124 -0.25 1.78 -8.17
C ARG A 124 -1.64 2.12 -8.68
N VAL A 125 -2.16 1.24 -9.52
CA VAL A 125 -3.59 1.10 -9.78
C VAL A 125 -4.03 -0.19 -9.11
N PRO A 126 -4.78 -0.13 -8.01
CA PRO A 126 -5.07 -1.28 -7.16
C PRO A 126 -5.68 -2.45 -7.93
N GLY A 127 -5.11 -3.64 -7.72
CA GLY A 127 -5.55 -4.88 -8.37
C GLY A 127 -5.13 -5.05 -9.82
N GLU A 128 -4.47 -4.06 -10.43
CA GLU A 128 -4.04 -4.11 -11.82
C GLU A 128 -2.53 -4.07 -11.98
N ARG A 129 -1.90 -2.96 -11.63
CA ARG A 129 -0.45 -2.79 -11.77
C ARG A 129 0.10 -1.79 -10.77
N ALA A 130 1.35 -2.01 -10.37
CA ALA A 130 2.11 -1.09 -9.53
C ALA A 130 3.55 -0.99 -10.00
N LYS A 131 4.21 0.12 -9.68
CA LYS A 131 5.64 0.33 -9.86
C LYS A 131 6.25 0.79 -8.56
N VAL A 132 7.36 0.17 -8.17
CA VAL A 132 8.08 0.45 -6.94
C VAL A 132 9.53 0.76 -7.27
N ALA A 133 9.98 1.96 -6.93
CA ALA A 133 11.37 2.36 -7.09
C ALA A 133 12.13 2.11 -5.78
N VAL A 134 13.21 1.35 -5.86
CA VAL A 134 14.04 0.94 -4.72
C VAL A 134 15.49 1.33 -4.93
N GLU A 135 16.20 1.60 -3.85
CA GLU A 135 17.61 1.95 -3.84
C GLU A 135 18.34 1.20 -2.71
N SER A 136 19.54 0.73 -2.99
CA SER A 136 20.42 0.17 -1.95
C SER A 136 21.54 1.15 -1.61
N TYR A 137 21.85 1.24 -0.34
CA TYR A 137 23.04 1.98 0.14
C TYR A 137 24.31 1.14 0.13
N ASP A 138 24.21 -0.16 -0.11
CA ASP A 138 25.34 -1.08 -0.24
C ASP A 138 25.44 -1.55 -1.70
N ASP A 139 26.55 -1.20 -2.36
CA ASP A 139 26.79 -1.56 -3.77
C ASP A 139 26.85 -3.08 -4.03
N ARG A 140 27.02 -3.87 -2.98
CA ARG A 140 27.02 -5.34 -3.05
C ARG A 140 25.62 -5.94 -3.08
N ILE A 141 24.60 -5.15 -2.79
CA ILE A 141 23.20 -5.59 -2.76
C ILE A 141 22.50 -5.11 -4.03
N ASP A 142 21.96 -6.05 -4.80
CA ASP A 142 21.02 -5.76 -5.87
C ASP A 142 19.63 -5.50 -5.27
N PRO A 143 19.16 -4.25 -5.25
CA PRO A 143 17.88 -3.93 -4.59
C PRO A 143 16.69 -4.56 -5.29
N VAL A 144 16.69 -4.66 -6.61
CA VAL A 144 15.61 -5.28 -7.38
C VAL A 144 15.60 -6.79 -7.16
N GLY A 145 16.76 -7.44 -7.27
CA GLY A 145 16.89 -8.87 -7.03
C GLY A 145 16.48 -9.28 -5.62
N ALA A 146 16.84 -8.49 -4.61
CA ALA A 146 16.45 -8.72 -3.23
C ALA A 146 14.94 -8.59 -3.00
N CYS A 147 14.29 -7.61 -3.63
CA CYS A 147 12.84 -7.43 -3.53
C CYS A 147 12.04 -8.50 -4.25
N VAL A 148 12.52 -8.96 -5.41
CA VAL A 148 11.88 -10.04 -6.18
C VAL A 148 12.07 -11.39 -5.50
N GLY A 149 13.26 -11.63 -4.98
CA GLY A 149 13.65 -12.89 -4.38
C GLY A 149 13.95 -13.98 -5.42
N MET A 150 14.54 -15.08 -4.97
CA MET A 150 14.92 -16.18 -5.85
C MET A 150 13.69 -16.76 -6.55
N LYS A 151 13.68 -16.74 -7.89
CA LYS A 151 12.54 -17.17 -8.73
C LYS A 151 11.22 -16.48 -8.37
N GLY A 152 11.28 -15.25 -7.87
CA GLY A 152 10.09 -14.49 -7.48
C GLY A 152 9.49 -14.89 -6.13
N SER A 153 10.22 -15.62 -5.29
CA SER A 153 9.70 -16.17 -4.03
C SER A 153 9.11 -15.12 -3.07
N ARG A 154 9.69 -13.92 -3.05
CA ARG A 154 9.22 -12.82 -2.19
C ARG A 154 8.08 -12.05 -2.83
N ILE A 155 8.25 -11.63 -4.08
CA ILE A 155 7.25 -10.80 -4.76
C ILE A 155 5.94 -11.54 -5.05
N HIS A 156 5.97 -12.85 -5.28
CA HIS A 156 4.76 -13.64 -5.51
C HIS A 156 3.79 -13.62 -4.32
N GLY A 157 4.30 -13.61 -3.10
CA GLY A 157 3.48 -13.46 -1.89
C GLY A 157 2.74 -12.12 -1.86
N ILE A 158 3.43 -11.05 -2.22
CA ILE A 158 2.87 -9.69 -2.28
C ILE A 158 1.84 -9.58 -3.41
N VAL A 159 2.16 -10.08 -4.60
CA VAL A 159 1.25 -10.09 -5.75
C VAL A 159 -0.05 -10.82 -5.42
N ARG A 160 0.05 -11.95 -4.75
CA ARG A 160 -1.11 -12.73 -4.33
C ARG A 160 -1.98 -11.99 -3.33
N GLU A 161 -1.37 -11.34 -2.34
CA GLU A 161 -2.10 -10.52 -1.34
C GLU A 161 -2.86 -9.37 -2.01
N LEU A 162 -2.30 -8.79 -3.06
CA LEU A 162 -2.90 -7.70 -3.84
C LEU A 162 -3.83 -8.17 -4.97
N ARG A 163 -4.30 -9.40 -4.91
CA ARG A 163 -5.23 -9.97 -5.91
C ARG A 163 -4.68 -9.95 -7.33
N ASN A 164 -3.44 -10.42 -7.50
CA ASN A 164 -2.73 -10.50 -8.78
C ASN A 164 -2.40 -9.13 -9.43
N GLU A 165 -2.19 -8.11 -8.60
CA GLU A 165 -1.63 -6.85 -9.05
C GLU A 165 -0.21 -7.08 -9.58
N ASN A 166 0.05 -6.70 -10.82
CA ASN A 166 1.37 -6.83 -11.42
C ASN A 166 2.32 -5.77 -10.88
N ILE A 167 3.41 -6.18 -10.26
CA ILE A 167 4.34 -5.27 -9.58
C ILE A 167 5.66 -5.22 -10.34
N ASP A 168 6.03 -4.03 -10.84
CA ASP A 168 7.32 -3.75 -11.43
C ASP A 168 8.24 -3.13 -10.37
N VAL A 169 9.33 -3.80 -10.04
CA VAL A 169 10.37 -3.28 -9.15
C VAL A 169 11.46 -2.64 -9.97
N ILE A 170 11.77 -1.37 -9.69
CA ILE A 170 12.66 -0.53 -10.48
C ILE A 170 13.81 -0.06 -9.60
N ASN A 171 15.03 -0.15 -10.11
CA ASN A 171 16.19 0.40 -9.45
C ASN A 171 16.21 1.93 -9.62
N TYR A 172 16.06 2.66 -8.50
CA TYR A 172 16.06 4.11 -8.49
C TYR A 172 17.44 4.67 -8.92
N THR A 173 17.42 5.80 -9.60
CA THR A 173 18.60 6.56 -9.96
C THR A 173 18.28 8.04 -10.06
N ASN A 174 19.25 8.90 -9.76
CA ASN A 174 19.15 10.35 -9.94
C ASN A 174 19.29 10.77 -11.42
N ASN A 175 19.77 9.87 -12.29
CA ASN A 175 19.82 10.12 -13.73
C ASN A 175 18.41 9.98 -14.30
N LEU A 176 17.80 11.08 -14.68
CA LEU A 176 16.41 11.13 -15.11
C LEU A 176 16.15 10.30 -16.39
N GLN A 177 17.07 10.33 -17.37
CA GLN A 177 16.94 9.51 -18.57
C GLN A 177 16.93 8.02 -18.26
N LEU A 178 17.86 7.59 -17.40
CA LEU A 178 17.97 6.21 -16.97
C LEU A 178 16.75 5.80 -16.14
N TYR A 179 16.26 6.70 -15.29
CA TYR A 179 15.08 6.44 -14.47
C TYR A 179 13.81 6.26 -15.31
N ILE A 180 13.60 7.12 -16.30
CA ILE A 180 12.49 7.00 -17.25
C ILE A 180 12.59 5.69 -18.04
N THR A 181 13.78 5.34 -18.51
CA THR A 181 14.03 4.08 -19.22
C THR A 181 13.62 2.87 -18.37
N ARG A 182 14.01 2.86 -17.10
CA ARG A 182 13.66 1.79 -16.16
C ARG A 182 12.17 1.80 -15.81
N ALA A 183 11.57 2.97 -15.66
CA ALA A 183 10.15 3.12 -15.37
C ALA A 183 9.24 2.60 -16.49
N LEU A 184 9.68 2.65 -17.74
CA LEU A 184 8.95 2.14 -18.90
C LEU A 184 9.18 0.66 -19.17
N ASN A 185 9.95 -0.03 -18.32
CA ASN A 185 10.08 -1.48 -18.44
C ASN A 185 8.70 -2.16 -18.55
N PRO A 186 8.50 -3.18 -19.40
CA PRO A 186 9.51 -3.95 -20.16
C PRO A 186 9.89 -3.39 -21.55
N ALA A 187 9.40 -2.23 -21.96
CA ALA A 187 9.71 -1.64 -23.25
C ALA A 187 11.19 -1.23 -23.35
N LYS A 188 11.77 -1.47 -24.52
CA LYS A 188 13.14 -1.05 -24.82
C LYS A 188 13.13 0.32 -25.45
N ILE A 189 13.85 1.25 -24.85
CA ILE A 189 13.91 2.65 -25.26
C ILE A 189 15.16 2.88 -26.11
N LYS A 190 15.01 3.60 -27.24
CA LYS A 190 16.15 3.99 -28.09
C LYS A 190 16.78 5.29 -27.65
N ASN A 191 15.97 6.31 -27.41
CA ASN A 191 16.44 7.63 -27.03
C ASN A 191 15.39 8.35 -26.22
N ILE A 192 15.83 9.27 -25.37
CA ILE A 192 14.97 10.15 -24.56
C ILE A 192 15.48 11.57 -24.66
N GLU A 193 14.59 12.50 -24.95
CA GLU A 193 14.82 13.93 -24.89
C GLU A 193 14.00 14.51 -23.73
N ILE A 194 14.65 15.19 -22.81
CA ILE A 194 14.02 15.77 -21.63
C ILE A 194 13.88 17.28 -21.82
N ASP A 195 12.66 17.77 -21.68
CA ASP A 195 12.34 19.18 -21.58
C ASP A 195 11.93 19.50 -20.13
N GLU A 196 12.92 19.93 -19.36
CA GLU A 196 12.72 20.25 -17.93
C GLU A 196 11.79 21.43 -17.73
N ALA A 197 11.82 22.42 -18.65
CA ALA A 197 11.01 23.62 -18.57
C ALA A 197 9.51 23.32 -18.63
N HIS A 198 9.12 22.36 -19.47
CA HIS A 198 7.73 21.95 -19.65
C HIS A 198 7.39 20.63 -18.90
N LYS A 199 8.33 20.08 -18.15
CA LYS A 199 8.19 18.79 -17.46
C LYS A 199 7.72 17.68 -18.38
N LYS A 200 8.35 17.58 -19.55
CA LYS A 200 8.04 16.59 -20.59
C LYS A 200 9.26 15.77 -20.94
N ALA A 201 9.02 14.53 -21.33
CA ALA A 201 10.03 13.66 -21.91
C ALA A 201 9.49 13.10 -23.23
N ASN A 202 10.26 13.24 -24.29
CA ASN A 202 9.99 12.59 -25.56
C ASN A 202 10.78 11.30 -25.61
N VAL A 203 10.05 10.19 -25.69
CA VAL A 203 10.63 8.84 -25.67
C VAL A 203 10.53 8.24 -27.06
N TYR A 204 11.68 7.88 -27.63
CA TYR A 204 11.79 7.28 -28.95
C TYR A 204 12.07 5.79 -28.83
N LEU A 205 11.26 4.99 -29.49
CA LEU A 205 11.35 3.54 -29.45
C LEU A 205 10.91 2.92 -30.78
N ASP A 206 11.21 1.65 -30.96
CA ASP A 206 10.76 0.93 -32.14
C ASP A 206 9.25 0.74 -32.15
N PRO A 207 8.58 0.70 -33.32
CA PRO A 207 7.14 0.48 -33.39
C PRO A 207 6.66 -0.77 -32.65
N GLU A 208 7.47 -1.80 -32.56
CA GLU A 208 7.19 -3.06 -31.87
C GLU A 208 7.12 -2.87 -30.34
N GLU A 209 7.86 -1.90 -29.80
CA GLU A 209 7.94 -1.62 -28.37
C GLU A 209 6.85 -0.66 -27.87
N VAL A 210 6.15 0.05 -28.77
CA VAL A 210 5.12 1.05 -28.41
C VAL A 210 4.02 0.44 -27.56
N SER A 211 3.54 -0.73 -27.95
CA SER A 211 2.48 -1.44 -27.22
C SER A 211 2.91 -1.81 -25.80
N LEU A 212 4.17 -2.21 -25.64
CA LEU A 212 4.73 -2.53 -24.30
C LEU A 212 4.91 -1.28 -23.46
N ALA A 213 5.37 -0.17 -24.04
CA ALA A 213 5.56 1.10 -23.34
C ALA A 213 4.23 1.67 -22.82
N ILE A 214 3.19 1.61 -23.64
CA ILE A 214 1.84 2.06 -23.27
C ILE A 214 1.23 1.10 -22.23
N GLY A 215 1.33 -0.19 -22.48
CA GLY A 215 0.75 -1.24 -21.65
C GLY A 215 -0.76 -1.38 -21.81
N LYS A 216 -1.31 -2.42 -21.20
CA LYS A 216 -2.76 -2.67 -21.20
C LYS A 216 -3.51 -1.48 -20.59
N GLY A 217 -4.46 -0.92 -21.31
CA GLY A 217 -5.24 0.23 -20.85
C GLY A 217 -4.42 1.50 -20.58
N GLY A 218 -3.20 1.60 -21.12
CA GLY A 218 -2.31 2.74 -20.88
C GLY A 218 -1.66 2.74 -19.48
N LEU A 219 -1.76 1.66 -18.71
CA LEU A 219 -1.30 1.62 -17.32
C LEU A 219 0.21 1.76 -17.19
N ASN A 220 0.99 1.19 -18.11
CA ASN A 220 2.44 1.24 -17.99
C ASN A 220 2.97 2.68 -18.09
N ILE A 221 2.55 3.40 -19.13
CA ILE A 221 2.97 4.81 -19.31
C ILE A 221 2.39 5.73 -18.24
N LYS A 222 1.14 5.50 -17.83
CA LYS A 222 0.49 6.27 -16.77
C LYS A 222 1.26 6.15 -15.44
N LEU A 223 1.58 4.94 -15.02
CA LEU A 223 2.33 4.70 -13.79
C LEU A 223 3.77 5.20 -13.90
N ALA A 224 4.42 5.00 -15.04
CA ALA A 224 5.76 5.52 -15.27
C ALA A 224 5.83 7.05 -15.13
N SER A 225 4.79 7.76 -15.60
CA SER A 225 4.71 9.22 -15.49
C SER A 225 4.44 9.72 -14.07
N GLN A 226 3.92 8.88 -13.20
CA GLN A 226 3.64 9.21 -11.80
C GLN A 226 4.81 8.85 -10.85
N LEU A 227 5.68 7.95 -11.28
CA LEU A 227 6.81 7.46 -10.50
C LEU A 227 7.89 8.53 -10.32
#